data_eccf12b1d1f7323a671d11455f26be9a
#
_entry.id   eccf12b1d1f7323a671d11455f26be9a
#
_cell.length_a   1.000
_cell.length_b   1.000
_cell.length_c   1.000
_cell.angle_alpha   90.00
_cell.angle_beta   90.00
_cell.angle_gamma   90.00
#
_symmetry.space_group_name_H-M   'P 1'
#
loop_
_entity.id
_entity.type
_entity.pdbx_description
1 polymer ?
#
loop_
_entity_poly.entity_id
_entity_poly.type
_entity_poly.pdbx_seq_one_letter_code
_entity_poly.pdbx_strand_id
1 'polypeptide(L)'
;MQIKDLAIGDGFVYLMEGSSKVKFYALSHNYESGLNGKGRTLFCRESPAGSGTHTTSAKENYRVDSNNEDAWYKNTYVNKFSGEVRKLIGMTKYIGQYVYMTYTQTGNPSKAVLYGDTYESSFFPLSTAEVGGSNFSDGSALSSAAISRLANILTRYGNGIWTRSPSMTNTGTSTSGYRMYYYANGQYIYSTSGSSLSTAEGTYGSSYGYLPCFTLSEDLYIDKNGFASANQPPEITSDAGESGAALGEKNEPFTLAYTVTDGDGDPMTITEKVNGVALAVRENVASGTELTVQCLSEKALFQQILNGENTLVLEADDGKTSTDWTATFTKNVTSAVLSLAQPLTADDTLTVAALTLEGSFPADLSLTVELSNNARDDAPMWENCTDIQRGESRAFAHHAFTNKTAAKGAAFNYKVTITRGESGVGGNITMIGGVIG
;
A
#
# COMPACT_ATOMS: atom_id res chain seq x y z
N MET A 1 4.72 -0.90 -3.23
CA MET A 1 4.85 -0.77 -4.71
C MET A 1 5.86 0.32 -5.01
N GLN A 2 6.80 0.07 -5.91
CA GLN A 2 7.77 1.09 -6.32
C GLN A 2 7.22 1.97 -7.46
N ILE A 3 7.81 3.17 -7.62
CA ILE A 3 7.41 4.10 -8.70
C ILE A 3 7.61 3.48 -10.10
N LYS A 4 8.64 2.66 -10.30
CA LYS A 4 8.87 1.94 -11.57
C LYS A 4 7.73 1.01 -11.99
N ASP A 5 6.87 0.60 -11.05
CA ASP A 5 5.77 -0.34 -11.29
C ASP A 5 4.45 0.38 -11.65
N LEU A 6 4.45 1.72 -11.67
CA LEU A 6 3.27 2.50 -12.02
C LEU A 6 2.92 2.35 -13.51
N ALA A 7 1.65 2.16 -13.80
CA ALA A 7 1.17 2.18 -15.17
C ALA A 7 1.22 3.61 -15.75
N ILE A 8 1.85 3.78 -16.91
CA ILE A 8 1.91 5.08 -17.59
C ILE A 8 0.51 5.53 -18.02
N GLY A 9 0.19 6.78 -17.69
CA GLY A 9 -1.10 7.42 -17.94
C GLY A 9 -2.12 7.23 -16.81
N ASP A 10 -2.12 6.10 -16.10
CA ASP A 10 -3.09 5.80 -15.04
C ASP A 10 -2.48 5.78 -13.65
N GLY A 11 -1.24 5.35 -13.53
CA GLY A 11 -0.50 5.35 -12.28
C GLY A 11 -0.24 6.78 -11.78
N PHE A 12 -0.25 6.96 -10.47
CA PHE A 12 -0.09 8.28 -9.87
C PHE A 12 0.54 8.22 -8.48
N VAL A 13 1.03 9.35 -8.04
CA VAL A 13 1.42 9.61 -6.66
C VAL A 13 0.70 10.86 -6.13
N TYR A 14 0.60 10.97 -4.82
CA TYR A 14 0.21 12.20 -4.16
C TYR A 14 1.43 12.95 -3.64
N LEU A 15 1.38 14.27 -3.71
CA LEU A 15 2.27 15.19 -2.98
C LEU A 15 1.44 16.24 -2.25
N MET A 16 1.99 16.77 -1.15
CA MET A 16 1.36 17.87 -0.44
C MET A 16 1.80 19.21 -1.03
N GLU A 17 0.85 19.95 -1.62
CA GLU A 17 1.01 21.38 -1.97
C GLU A 17 0.48 22.24 -0.81
N GLY A 18 1.34 22.69 0.08
CA GLY A 18 0.93 23.28 1.34
C GLY A 18 0.13 22.29 2.17
N SER A 19 -1.15 22.58 2.44
CA SER A 19 -2.08 21.69 3.14
C SER A 19 -2.93 20.80 2.22
N SER A 20 -2.79 20.91 0.90
CA SER A 20 -3.64 20.21 -0.07
C SER A 20 -2.95 18.94 -0.57
N LYS A 21 -3.65 17.81 -0.53
CA LYS A 21 -3.25 16.55 -1.16
C LYS A 21 -3.55 16.62 -2.66
N VAL A 22 -2.53 16.61 -3.50
CA VAL A 22 -2.64 16.78 -4.95
C VAL A 22 -2.09 15.57 -5.68
N LYS A 23 -2.78 15.13 -6.73
CA LYS A 23 -2.46 13.98 -7.54
C LYS A 23 -1.54 14.36 -8.70
N PHE A 24 -0.55 13.49 -8.98
CA PHE A 24 0.36 13.61 -10.10
C PHE A 24 0.41 12.26 -10.86
N TYR A 25 0.13 12.29 -12.15
CA TYR A 25 0.10 11.10 -13.00
C TYR A 25 1.45 10.81 -13.63
N ALA A 26 1.84 9.54 -13.68
CA ALA A 26 3.03 9.07 -14.35
C ALA A 26 2.87 9.16 -15.89
N LEU A 27 3.80 9.83 -16.56
CA LEU A 27 3.77 10.03 -18.01
C LEU A 27 4.84 9.23 -18.76
N SER A 28 6.00 8.99 -18.16
CA SER A 28 7.09 8.27 -18.81
C SER A 28 8.06 7.73 -17.77
N HIS A 29 8.46 6.47 -17.89
CA HIS A 29 9.60 5.91 -17.19
C HIS A 29 10.91 6.22 -17.90
N ASN A 30 12.02 6.23 -17.16
CA ASN A 30 13.36 6.53 -17.69
C ASN A 30 13.40 7.86 -18.49
N TYR A 31 12.70 8.88 -17.97
CA TYR A 31 12.59 10.18 -18.63
C TYR A 31 13.94 10.79 -18.94
N GLU A 32 14.18 11.10 -20.24
CA GLU A 32 15.43 11.66 -20.77
C GLU A 32 16.67 10.98 -20.18
N SER A 33 16.69 9.65 -20.27
CA SER A 33 17.74 8.82 -19.63
C SER A 33 19.16 9.15 -20.10
N GLY A 34 19.31 9.70 -21.31
CA GLY A 34 20.58 10.22 -21.81
C GLY A 34 21.11 11.44 -21.05
N LEU A 35 20.23 12.20 -20.39
CA LEU A 35 20.58 13.41 -19.62
C LEU A 35 20.57 13.14 -18.11
N ASN A 36 19.60 12.35 -17.63
CA ASN A 36 19.33 12.14 -16.20
C ASN A 36 19.83 10.81 -15.66
N GLY A 37 20.36 9.92 -16.52
CA GLY A 37 20.56 8.52 -16.19
C GLY A 37 19.22 7.75 -16.23
N LYS A 38 19.30 6.45 -15.99
CA LYS A 38 18.10 5.58 -15.88
C LYS A 38 17.42 5.76 -14.53
N GLY A 39 16.17 5.35 -14.44
CA GLY A 39 15.45 5.25 -13.18
C GLY A 39 14.78 6.54 -12.71
N ARG A 40 14.33 7.40 -13.62
CA ARG A 40 13.48 8.57 -13.29
C ARG A 40 12.17 8.52 -14.05
N THR A 41 11.05 8.63 -13.33
CA THR A 41 9.71 8.70 -13.91
C THR A 41 9.23 10.15 -13.96
N LEU A 42 8.76 10.57 -15.14
CA LEU A 42 8.11 11.87 -15.35
C LEU A 42 6.68 11.85 -14.84
N PHE A 43 6.33 12.86 -14.06
CA PHE A 43 4.97 13.10 -13.55
C PHE A 43 4.44 14.44 -14.03
N CYS A 44 3.11 14.54 -14.18
CA CYS A 44 2.40 15.80 -14.34
C CYS A 44 1.26 15.92 -13.33
N ARG A 45 0.96 17.14 -12.92
CA ARG A 45 -0.18 17.46 -12.04
C ARG A 45 -1.52 17.12 -12.70
N GLU A 46 -2.49 16.72 -11.92
CA GLU A 46 -3.86 16.38 -12.37
C GLU A 46 -4.65 17.56 -13.00
N SER A 47 -4.15 18.78 -12.86
CA SER A 47 -4.68 19.98 -13.47
C SER A 47 -3.62 21.09 -13.46
N PRO A 48 -3.69 22.11 -14.31
CA PRO A 48 -2.83 23.27 -14.19
C PRO A 48 -2.93 23.91 -12.81
N ALA A 49 -1.79 24.34 -12.28
CA ALA A 49 -1.68 24.91 -10.91
C ALA A 49 -1.72 26.44 -10.90
N GLY A 50 -1.66 27.04 -12.06
CA GLY A 50 -1.72 28.47 -12.30
C GLY A 50 -1.97 28.75 -13.78
N SER A 51 -2.05 30.00 -14.12
CA SER A 51 -2.13 30.44 -15.52
C SER A 51 -1.51 31.84 -15.65
N GLY A 52 -1.08 32.16 -16.83
CA GLY A 52 -0.51 33.46 -17.12
C GLY A 52 0.03 33.56 -18.54
N THR A 53 0.64 34.69 -18.80
CA THR A 53 1.34 34.93 -20.06
C THR A 53 2.73 34.28 -20.02
N HIS A 54 3.20 33.80 -21.17
CA HIS A 54 4.51 33.16 -21.24
C HIS A 54 5.65 34.17 -21.00
N THR A 55 5.55 35.36 -21.59
CA THR A 55 6.54 36.45 -21.45
C THR A 55 5.86 37.83 -21.56
N THR A 56 6.48 38.84 -20.98
CA THR A 56 6.03 40.23 -21.04
C THR A 56 6.78 41.06 -22.08
N SER A 57 7.84 40.54 -22.70
CA SER A 57 8.70 41.29 -23.63
C SER A 57 8.82 40.62 -24.98
N ALA A 58 8.59 41.42 -26.05
CA ALA A 58 8.73 40.96 -27.44
C ALA A 58 10.18 40.97 -27.95
N LYS A 59 11.13 41.47 -27.19
CA LYS A 59 12.50 41.74 -27.64
C LYS A 59 13.56 40.80 -27.09
N GLU A 60 13.22 39.91 -26.18
CA GLU A 60 14.21 39.03 -25.55
C GLU A 60 14.31 37.69 -26.29
N ASN A 61 15.50 37.13 -26.30
CA ASN A 61 15.74 35.77 -26.74
C ASN A 61 14.87 34.82 -25.90
N TYR A 62 14.01 34.04 -26.54
CA TYR A 62 13.12 33.11 -25.87
C TYR A 62 13.93 31.95 -25.32
N ARG A 63 14.39 32.10 -24.12
CA ARG A 63 15.02 31.04 -23.36
C ARG A 63 14.02 30.49 -22.36
N VAL A 64 14.04 29.17 -22.16
CA VAL A 64 13.20 28.51 -21.16
C VAL A 64 13.43 29.09 -19.75
N ASP A 65 14.65 29.50 -19.45
CA ASP A 65 15.10 30.01 -18.16
C ASP A 65 14.82 31.51 -17.90
N SER A 66 14.18 32.21 -18.83
CA SER A 66 13.92 33.65 -18.73
C SER A 66 12.46 34.05 -18.97
N ASN A 67 11.53 33.09 -19.08
CA ASN A 67 10.11 33.36 -19.27
C ASN A 67 9.34 33.40 -17.93
N ASN A 68 8.13 33.95 -17.96
CA ASN A 68 7.27 34.08 -16.79
C ASN A 68 6.89 32.72 -16.17
N GLU A 69 6.69 31.69 -16.99
CA GLU A 69 6.33 30.36 -16.54
C GLU A 69 7.46 29.71 -15.76
N ASP A 70 8.71 29.77 -16.27
CA ASP A 70 9.88 29.25 -15.59
C ASP A 70 10.13 29.99 -14.27
N ALA A 71 10.02 31.32 -14.28
CA ALA A 71 10.11 32.13 -13.08
C ALA A 71 9.03 31.76 -12.04
N TRP A 72 7.83 31.43 -12.50
CA TRP A 72 6.76 30.99 -11.62
C TRP A 72 7.05 29.62 -11.02
N TYR A 73 7.56 28.65 -11.79
CA TYR A 73 7.96 27.35 -11.24
C TYR A 73 9.04 27.48 -10.20
N LYS A 74 10.10 28.25 -10.49
CA LYS A 74 11.28 28.41 -9.62
C LYS A 74 11.00 29.23 -8.36
N ASN A 75 10.19 30.28 -8.45
CA ASN A 75 10.04 31.27 -7.40
C ASN A 75 8.71 31.18 -6.64
N THR A 76 7.69 30.56 -7.23
CA THR A 76 6.35 30.49 -6.65
C THR A 76 5.92 29.06 -6.39
N TYR A 77 5.92 28.21 -7.42
CA TYR A 77 5.35 26.88 -7.30
C TYR A 77 6.17 25.94 -6.42
N VAL A 78 7.50 25.95 -6.57
CA VAL A 78 8.41 25.14 -5.74
C VAL A 78 8.23 25.39 -4.25
N ASN A 79 7.87 26.61 -3.86
CA ASN A 79 7.69 27.00 -2.46
C ASN A 79 6.39 26.46 -1.83
N LYS A 80 5.50 25.85 -2.61
CA LYS A 80 4.33 25.13 -2.07
C LYS A 80 4.69 23.81 -1.42
N PHE A 81 5.90 23.29 -1.65
CA PHE A 81 6.35 21.98 -1.16
C PHE A 81 7.30 22.09 0.03
N SER A 82 7.19 21.16 0.97
CA SER A 82 8.13 21.05 2.09
C SER A 82 9.55 20.77 1.61
N GLY A 83 10.54 21.00 2.47
CA GLY A 83 11.93 20.67 2.17
C GLY A 83 12.17 19.19 1.86
N GLU A 84 11.42 18.30 2.52
CA GLU A 84 11.48 16.86 2.31
C GLU A 84 10.94 16.48 0.94
N VAL A 85 9.75 16.95 0.57
CA VAL A 85 9.17 16.71 -0.76
C VAL A 85 10.08 17.25 -1.87
N ARG A 86 10.67 18.45 -1.66
CA ARG A 86 11.63 19.02 -2.64
C ARG A 86 12.88 18.16 -2.82
N LYS A 87 13.36 17.48 -1.77
CA LYS A 87 14.48 16.53 -1.87
C LYS A 87 14.11 15.30 -2.69
N LEU A 88 12.89 14.78 -2.55
CA LEU A 88 12.40 13.64 -3.36
C LEU A 88 12.34 14.00 -4.85
N ILE A 89 11.81 15.17 -5.19
CA ILE A 89 11.70 15.67 -6.56
C ILE A 89 13.09 15.89 -7.15
N GLY A 90 13.97 16.58 -6.41
CA GLY A 90 15.33 16.91 -6.88
C GLY A 90 15.32 17.84 -8.09
N MET A 91 16.40 17.76 -8.87
CA MET A 91 16.60 18.53 -10.10
C MET A 91 16.52 17.58 -11.30
N THR A 92 15.89 18.02 -12.38
CA THR A 92 15.72 17.27 -13.63
C THR A 92 16.31 18.04 -14.78
N LYS A 93 17.15 17.39 -15.56
CA LYS A 93 17.67 17.95 -16.83
C LYS A 93 16.69 17.65 -17.96
N TYR A 94 16.43 18.65 -18.78
CA TYR A 94 15.57 18.54 -19.94
C TYR A 94 16.11 19.41 -21.08
N ILE A 95 15.75 19.07 -22.31
CA ILE A 95 16.11 19.84 -23.49
C ILE A 95 15.09 20.98 -23.65
N GLY A 96 15.58 22.19 -23.83
CA GLY A 96 14.77 23.32 -24.24
C GLY A 96 15.35 23.96 -25.49
N GLN A 97 14.48 24.51 -26.30
CA GLN A 97 14.90 25.25 -27.48
C GLN A 97 14.76 26.75 -27.23
N TYR A 98 15.59 27.54 -27.87
CA TYR A 98 15.48 28.99 -27.85
C TYR A 98 15.75 29.57 -29.23
N VAL A 99 15.15 30.72 -29.50
CA VAL A 99 15.34 31.44 -30.78
C VAL A 99 16.36 32.53 -30.55
N TYR A 100 17.42 32.53 -31.36
CA TYR A 100 18.38 33.64 -31.42
C TYR A 100 18.16 34.46 -32.67
N MET A 101 18.11 35.78 -32.52
CA MET A 101 17.97 36.70 -33.62
C MET A 101 19.25 37.49 -33.85
N THR A 102 19.64 37.54 -35.12
CA THR A 102 20.63 38.51 -35.60
C THR A 102 19.92 39.73 -36.18
N TYR A 103 20.45 40.90 -35.91
CA TYR A 103 19.93 42.17 -36.45
C TYR A 103 20.89 42.73 -37.47
N THR A 104 20.32 43.41 -38.47
CA THR A 104 21.11 44.23 -39.40
C THR A 104 21.61 45.48 -38.69
N GLN A 105 22.58 46.16 -39.29
CA GLN A 105 23.06 47.45 -38.81
C GLN A 105 21.95 48.54 -38.70
N THR A 106 20.85 48.33 -39.43
CA THR A 106 19.67 49.19 -39.39
C THR A 106 18.63 48.80 -38.32
N GLY A 107 18.96 47.81 -37.49
CA GLY A 107 18.09 47.38 -36.40
C GLY A 107 16.95 46.44 -36.82
N ASN A 108 16.90 45.98 -38.08
CA ASN A 108 15.94 45.01 -38.53
C ASN A 108 16.45 43.58 -38.29
N PRO A 109 15.62 42.64 -37.84
CA PRO A 109 16.03 41.26 -37.71
C PRO A 109 16.35 40.66 -39.08
N SER A 110 17.54 40.09 -39.21
CA SER A 110 18.04 39.51 -40.47
C SER A 110 17.92 38.01 -40.54
N LYS A 111 17.97 37.33 -39.41
CA LYS A 111 17.90 35.87 -39.33
C LYS A 111 17.46 35.43 -37.97
N ALA A 112 16.57 34.46 -37.90
CA ALA A 112 16.23 33.73 -36.69
C ALA A 112 16.80 32.31 -36.80
N VAL A 113 17.44 31.85 -35.76
CA VAL A 113 17.98 30.48 -35.69
C VAL A 113 17.50 29.83 -34.40
N LEU A 114 17.04 28.60 -34.53
CA LEU A 114 16.63 27.78 -33.41
C LEU A 114 17.83 27.02 -32.85
N TYR A 115 18.08 27.15 -31.56
CA TYR A 115 19.12 26.43 -30.84
C TYR A 115 18.49 25.56 -29.79
N GLY A 116 19.10 24.38 -29.52
CA GLY A 116 18.80 23.54 -28.37
C GLY A 116 19.84 23.75 -27.26
N ASP A 117 19.39 23.69 -26.01
CA ASP A 117 20.26 23.70 -24.84
C ASP A 117 19.68 22.79 -23.75
N THR A 118 20.52 22.41 -22.79
CA THR A 118 20.10 21.62 -21.63
C THR A 118 19.82 22.55 -20.46
N TYR A 119 18.64 22.42 -19.89
CA TYR A 119 18.19 23.15 -18.72
C TYR A 119 18.00 22.20 -17.55
N GLU A 120 17.95 22.73 -16.33
CA GLU A 120 17.75 21.96 -15.12
C GLU A 120 16.78 22.70 -14.18
N SER A 121 15.75 21.99 -13.71
CA SER A 121 14.76 22.51 -12.76
C SER A 121 14.07 21.40 -11.99
N SER A 122 13.52 21.72 -10.82
CA SER A 122 12.64 20.79 -10.09
C SER A 122 11.28 20.65 -10.77
N PHE A 123 10.75 21.74 -11.32
CA PHE A 123 9.48 21.75 -12.06
C PHE A 123 9.69 22.43 -13.42
N PHE A 124 9.06 21.88 -14.43
CA PHE A 124 9.18 22.37 -15.81
C PHE A 124 7.93 22.06 -16.62
N PRO A 125 7.63 22.80 -17.71
CA PRO A 125 6.55 22.48 -18.63
C PRO A 125 6.96 21.38 -19.63
N LEU A 126 5.97 20.70 -20.20
CA LEU A 126 6.19 19.77 -21.30
C LEU A 126 6.68 20.51 -22.56
N SER A 127 7.43 19.82 -23.43
CA SER A 127 7.76 20.31 -24.77
C SER A 127 6.71 19.92 -25.80
N THR A 128 6.78 20.56 -26.97
CA THR A 128 5.95 20.18 -28.11
C THR A 128 6.33 18.81 -28.66
N ALA A 129 7.61 18.42 -28.61
CA ALA A 129 8.05 17.08 -28.99
C ALA A 129 7.41 16.01 -28.09
N GLU A 130 7.37 16.23 -26.78
CA GLU A 130 6.78 15.31 -25.81
C GLU A 130 5.28 15.10 -26.05
N VAL A 131 4.55 16.13 -26.41
CA VAL A 131 3.10 16.05 -26.73
C VAL A 131 2.79 15.66 -28.17
N GLY A 132 3.78 15.16 -28.92
CA GLY A 132 3.59 14.55 -30.23
C GLY A 132 3.96 15.42 -31.45
N GLY A 133 4.65 16.54 -31.25
CA GLY A 133 5.15 17.39 -32.30
C GLY A 133 6.35 16.80 -33.05
N SER A 134 6.19 16.32 -34.26
CA SER A 134 7.23 15.61 -35.03
C SER A 134 8.40 16.46 -35.51
N ASN A 135 8.28 17.79 -35.49
CA ASN A 135 9.30 18.72 -36.01
C ASN A 135 10.16 19.36 -34.93
N PHE A 136 10.11 18.82 -33.71
CA PHE A 136 10.80 19.34 -32.56
C PHE A 136 11.80 18.32 -32.03
N SER A 137 12.89 18.80 -31.44
CA SER A 137 13.97 17.98 -30.86
C SER A 137 14.23 18.32 -29.38
N ASP A 138 13.22 18.89 -28.71
CA ASP A 138 13.32 19.36 -27.34
C ASP A 138 12.70 18.39 -26.31
N GLY A 139 12.62 17.12 -26.66
CA GLY A 139 12.17 16.03 -25.79
C GLY A 139 11.79 14.79 -26.56
N SER A 140 11.65 13.69 -25.85
CA SER A 140 11.19 12.41 -26.40
C SER A 140 9.67 12.32 -26.36
N ALA A 141 9.05 11.87 -27.46
CA ALA A 141 7.59 11.74 -27.55
C ALA A 141 7.03 10.82 -26.46
N LEU A 142 5.99 11.27 -25.78
CA LEU A 142 5.26 10.49 -24.79
C LEU A 142 4.45 9.37 -25.45
N SER A 143 4.16 8.32 -24.70
CA SER A 143 3.31 7.22 -25.16
C SER A 143 1.87 7.67 -25.40
N SER A 144 1.11 6.88 -26.18
CA SER A 144 -0.32 7.14 -26.42
C SER A 144 -1.15 7.17 -25.13
N ALA A 145 -0.79 6.35 -24.12
CA ALA A 145 -1.44 6.35 -22.82
C ALA A 145 -1.23 7.68 -22.07
N ALA A 146 0.01 8.19 -22.05
CA ALA A 146 0.33 9.49 -21.45
C ALA A 146 -0.39 10.64 -22.18
N ILE A 147 -0.40 10.63 -23.52
CA ILE A 147 -1.12 11.63 -24.34
C ILE A 147 -2.62 11.60 -24.04
N SER A 148 -3.23 10.41 -23.94
CA SER A 148 -4.64 10.26 -23.58
C SER A 148 -4.93 10.84 -22.18
N ARG A 149 -4.03 10.64 -21.23
CA ARG A 149 -4.15 11.24 -19.89
C ARG A 149 -4.08 12.76 -19.94
N LEU A 150 -3.12 13.32 -20.66
CA LEU A 150 -3.02 14.78 -20.85
C LEU A 150 -4.27 15.35 -21.50
N ALA A 151 -4.80 14.72 -22.53
CA ALA A 151 -6.04 15.15 -23.16
C ALA A 151 -7.22 15.20 -22.17
N ASN A 152 -7.34 14.19 -21.30
CA ASN A 152 -8.36 14.15 -20.25
C ASN A 152 -8.19 15.27 -19.20
N ILE A 153 -6.96 15.56 -18.79
CA ILE A 153 -6.65 16.67 -17.89
C ILE A 153 -7.10 18.00 -18.51
N LEU A 154 -6.73 18.25 -19.77
CA LEU A 154 -7.02 19.51 -20.43
C LEU A 154 -8.50 19.68 -20.79
N THR A 155 -9.20 18.60 -21.15
CA THR A 155 -10.65 18.64 -21.36
C THR A 155 -11.39 19.08 -20.10
N ARG A 156 -10.95 18.62 -18.92
CA ARG A 156 -11.52 19.05 -17.62
C ARG A 156 -11.17 20.48 -17.26
N TYR A 157 -9.97 20.92 -17.63
CA TYR A 157 -9.52 22.28 -17.37
C TYR A 157 -10.22 23.31 -18.28
N GLY A 158 -10.60 22.91 -19.50
CA GLY A 158 -11.32 23.75 -20.46
C GLY A 158 -10.45 24.78 -21.18
N ASN A 159 -9.14 24.76 -21.01
CA ASN A 159 -8.17 25.63 -21.66
C ASN A 159 -6.87 24.88 -21.98
N GLY A 160 -6.00 25.48 -22.82
CA GLY A 160 -4.69 24.92 -23.15
C GLY A 160 -3.64 25.19 -22.06
N ILE A 161 -2.50 24.55 -22.22
CA ILE A 161 -1.30 24.75 -21.41
C ILE A 161 -0.16 25.28 -22.27
N TRP A 162 0.72 26.09 -21.69
CA TRP A 162 1.98 26.43 -22.33
C TRP A 162 2.90 25.23 -22.44
N THR A 163 3.65 25.17 -23.53
CA THR A 163 4.80 24.25 -23.69
C THR A 163 6.10 25.06 -23.64
N ARG A 164 7.23 24.39 -23.37
CA ARG A 164 8.55 25.06 -23.39
C ARG A 164 9.13 25.26 -24.80
N SER A 165 8.39 24.92 -25.85
CA SER A 165 8.88 24.96 -27.24
C SER A 165 8.56 26.28 -27.90
N PRO A 166 9.56 27.06 -28.33
CA PRO A 166 9.34 28.29 -29.10
C PRO A 166 8.93 27.96 -30.53
N SER A 167 8.09 28.78 -31.10
CA SER A 167 7.75 28.75 -32.52
C SER A 167 8.49 29.81 -33.30
N MET A 168 9.03 29.42 -34.45
CA MET A 168 9.52 30.38 -35.48
C MET A 168 8.55 30.42 -36.63
N THR A 169 7.97 31.58 -36.93
CA THR A 169 7.33 31.85 -38.21
C THR A 169 8.26 32.72 -39.03
N ASN A 170 8.87 32.14 -40.04
CA ASN A 170 9.68 32.87 -40.99
C ASN A 170 8.79 33.28 -42.18
N THR A 171 8.32 34.51 -42.21
CA THR A 171 7.71 35.11 -43.41
C THR A 171 8.68 36.16 -43.91
N GLY A 172 9.57 35.73 -44.85
CA GLY A 172 10.65 36.55 -45.40
C GLY A 172 10.27 37.99 -45.64
N THR A 173 10.88 38.94 -44.99
CA THR A 173 10.79 40.40 -45.01
C THR A 173 9.93 41.08 -43.94
N SER A 174 9.06 40.44 -43.23
CA SER A 174 8.47 40.99 -42.00
C SER A 174 8.77 40.11 -40.80
N THR A 175 9.35 40.69 -39.80
CA THR A 175 9.67 40.13 -38.52
C THR A 175 8.41 39.82 -37.75
N SER A 176 7.71 38.78 -38.12
CA SER A 176 6.54 38.33 -37.39
C SER A 176 6.98 37.51 -36.21
N GLY A 177 6.47 37.91 -35.05
CA GLY A 177 6.79 37.62 -33.71
C GLY A 177 7.09 36.19 -33.34
N TYR A 178 7.75 36.11 -32.21
CA TYR A 178 8.00 34.89 -31.50
C TYR A 178 6.70 34.35 -30.94
N ARG A 179 6.51 33.04 -31.06
CA ARG A 179 5.32 32.35 -30.58
C ARG A 179 5.78 31.16 -29.74
N MET A 180 5.02 30.84 -28.71
CA MET A 180 5.17 29.58 -28.03
C MET A 180 4.03 28.67 -28.42
N TYR A 181 4.32 27.37 -28.50
CA TYR A 181 3.29 26.39 -28.67
C TYR A 181 2.54 26.18 -27.37
N TYR A 182 1.24 26.01 -27.46
CA TYR A 182 0.43 25.50 -26.39
C TYR A 182 -0.29 24.23 -26.81
N TYR A 183 -0.58 23.36 -25.86
CA TYR A 183 -1.27 22.12 -26.09
C TYR A 183 -2.71 22.22 -25.62
N ALA A 184 -3.68 21.98 -26.49
CA ALA A 184 -5.10 21.98 -26.18
C ALA A 184 -5.86 20.96 -27.05
N ASN A 185 -6.92 20.37 -26.51
CA ASN A 185 -7.81 19.46 -27.23
C ASN A 185 -7.09 18.29 -27.94
N GLY A 186 -6.03 17.75 -27.35
CA GLY A 186 -5.26 16.67 -27.94
C GLY A 186 -4.34 17.07 -29.11
N GLN A 187 -4.19 18.36 -29.36
CA GLN A 187 -3.32 18.91 -30.42
C GLN A 187 -2.41 20.01 -29.85
N TYR A 188 -1.19 20.08 -30.34
CA TYR A 188 -0.35 21.24 -30.13
C TYR A 188 -0.74 22.33 -31.13
N ILE A 189 -0.96 23.53 -30.65
CA ILE A 189 -1.37 24.68 -31.44
C ILE A 189 -0.36 25.78 -31.18
N TYR A 190 0.14 26.40 -32.26
CA TYR A 190 0.85 27.65 -32.10
C TYR A 190 -0.16 28.79 -32.04
N SER A 191 0.06 29.77 -31.18
CA SER A 191 -0.80 30.95 -31.13
C SER A 191 -0.80 31.65 -32.47
N THR A 192 -1.95 31.61 -33.19
CA THR A 192 -2.11 32.16 -34.53
C THR A 192 -2.59 33.60 -34.55
N SER A 193 -2.76 34.27 -33.39
CA SER A 193 -3.13 35.69 -33.44
C SER A 193 -2.02 36.50 -34.09
N GLY A 194 -2.04 36.42 -35.43
CA GLY A 194 -1.09 37.06 -36.30
C GLY A 194 -1.36 38.54 -36.40
N SER A 195 -0.52 39.30 -35.81
CA SER A 195 -0.23 40.64 -36.30
C SER A 195 1.26 40.83 -36.25
N SER A 196 1.75 41.58 -37.23
CA SER A 196 3.15 41.89 -37.41
C SER A 196 3.82 42.37 -36.12
N LEU A 197 5.11 42.13 -35.95
CA LEU A 197 5.94 42.55 -34.80
C LEU A 197 5.85 44.00 -34.39
N SER A 198 5.33 44.86 -35.25
CA SER A 198 5.15 46.29 -34.94
C SER A 198 4.07 46.57 -33.91
N THR A 199 3.24 45.57 -33.57
CA THR A 199 2.14 45.71 -32.60
C THR A 199 2.12 44.56 -31.59
N ALA A 200 3.27 43.97 -31.32
CA ALA A 200 3.43 42.70 -30.62
C ALA A 200 3.09 42.71 -29.11
N GLU A 201 2.68 43.80 -28.52
CA GLU A 201 2.25 43.86 -27.13
C GLU A 201 0.95 43.08 -26.86
N GLY A 202 0.15 42.77 -27.86
CA GLY A 202 -1.12 42.07 -27.74
C GLY A 202 -1.07 40.52 -27.91
N THR A 203 -0.02 39.99 -28.49
CA THR A 203 0.06 38.54 -28.83
C THR A 203 0.50 37.65 -27.66
N TYR A 204 1.13 38.21 -26.66
CA TYR A 204 1.60 37.52 -25.48
C TYR A 204 0.59 37.59 -24.32
N GLY A 205 -0.51 38.29 -24.52
CA GLY A 205 -1.57 38.49 -23.53
C GLY A 205 -2.50 37.28 -23.33
N SER A 206 -2.35 36.21 -24.10
CA SER A 206 -3.15 35.01 -23.87
C SER A 206 -2.66 34.30 -22.63
N SER A 207 -3.57 34.05 -21.69
CA SER A 207 -3.30 33.32 -20.47
C SER A 207 -3.66 31.85 -20.69
N TYR A 208 -2.65 30.99 -20.68
CA TYR A 208 -2.82 29.54 -20.67
C TYR A 208 -2.34 28.96 -19.35
N GLY A 209 -2.71 27.68 -19.10
CA GLY A 209 -2.37 26.99 -17.88
C GLY A 209 -0.89 26.69 -17.75
N TYR A 210 -0.38 26.75 -16.53
CA TYR A 210 0.91 26.23 -16.12
C TYR A 210 0.69 24.84 -15.56
N LEU A 211 1.08 23.77 -16.33
CA LEU A 211 1.00 22.40 -15.90
C LEU A 211 2.35 21.91 -15.37
N PRO A 212 2.55 21.86 -14.06
CA PRO A 212 3.82 21.46 -13.50
C PRO A 212 4.11 19.99 -13.79
N CYS A 213 5.30 19.74 -14.36
CA CYS A 213 5.89 18.41 -14.48
C CYS A 213 7.19 18.35 -13.70
N PHE A 214 7.53 17.17 -13.22
CA PHE A 214 8.76 16.89 -12.47
C PHE A 214 9.10 15.41 -12.57
N THR A 215 10.25 14.99 -12.09
CA THR A 215 10.58 13.58 -12.02
C THR A 215 10.84 13.11 -10.59
N LEU A 216 10.53 11.84 -10.33
CA LEU A 216 10.91 11.11 -9.14
C LEU A 216 11.82 9.93 -9.50
N SER A 217 12.67 9.51 -8.55
CA SER A 217 13.41 8.26 -8.68
C SER A 217 12.44 7.07 -8.76
N GLU A 218 12.74 6.13 -9.63
CA GLU A 218 11.99 4.88 -9.77
C GLU A 218 12.18 3.94 -8.58
N ASP A 219 13.22 4.15 -7.76
CA ASP A 219 13.49 3.38 -6.55
C ASP A 219 12.65 3.82 -5.35
N LEU A 220 11.96 4.95 -5.44
CA LEU A 220 11.05 5.40 -4.39
C LEU A 220 9.83 4.48 -4.32
N TYR A 221 9.29 4.36 -3.10
CA TYR A 221 8.09 3.61 -2.82
C TYR A 221 6.87 4.52 -2.75
N ILE A 222 5.70 3.92 -2.87
CA ILE A 222 4.41 4.57 -2.64
C ILE A 222 3.88 4.02 -1.33
N ASP A 223 3.68 4.92 -0.34
CA ASP A 223 3.16 4.54 0.96
C ASP A 223 1.69 4.10 0.89
N LYS A 224 1.15 3.62 2.01
CA LYS A 224 -0.26 3.18 2.12
C LYS A 224 -1.30 4.28 1.87
N ASN A 225 -0.89 5.54 1.89
CA ASN A 225 -1.75 6.71 1.60
C ASN A 225 -1.59 7.21 0.16
N GLY A 226 -0.70 6.58 -0.62
CA GLY A 226 -0.41 6.92 -2.00
C GLY A 226 0.63 8.03 -2.20
N PHE A 227 1.39 8.40 -1.16
CA PHE A 227 2.47 9.39 -1.27
C PHE A 227 3.77 8.74 -1.71
N ALA A 228 4.55 9.47 -2.52
CA ALA A 228 5.92 9.07 -2.81
C ALA A 228 6.78 9.18 -1.55
N SER A 229 7.52 8.13 -1.25
CA SER A 229 8.34 7.99 -0.04
C SER A 229 9.68 7.35 -0.35
N ALA A 230 10.73 7.78 0.34
CA ALA A 230 12.01 7.08 0.35
C ALA A 230 11.99 5.84 1.26
N ASN A 231 10.94 5.69 2.07
CA ASN A 231 10.78 4.57 2.97
C ASN A 231 10.70 3.24 2.23
N GLN A 232 11.52 2.29 2.64
CA GLN A 232 11.46 0.91 2.18
C GLN A 232 10.39 0.15 2.98
N PRO A 233 9.51 -0.64 2.34
CA PRO A 233 8.53 -1.43 3.07
C PRO A 233 9.23 -2.56 3.84
N PRO A 234 8.65 -3.02 4.94
CA PRO A 234 9.12 -4.21 5.63
C PRO A 234 9.17 -5.44 4.72
N GLU A 235 10.07 -6.36 5.01
CA GLU A 235 10.15 -7.68 4.38
C GLU A 235 9.89 -8.77 5.41
N ILE A 236 9.19 -9.83 5.00
CA ILE A 236 8.94 -11.02 5.82
C ILE A 236 9.51 -12.23 5.11
N THR A 237 10.41 -12.94 5.77
CA THR A 237 10.93 -14.24 5.32
C THR A 237 10.51 -15.32 6.30
N SER A 238 10.07 -16.47 5.81
CA SER A 238 9.58 -17.57 6.63
C SER A 238 10.29 -18.88 6.29
N ASP A 239 10.44 -19.75 7.29
CA ASP A 239 10.95 -21.12 7.11
C ASP A 239 10.06 -21.96 6.19
N ALA A 240 8.80 -21.58 6.00
CA ALA A 240 7.90 -22.22 5.04
C ALA A 240 8.16 -21.81 3.58
N GLY A 241 9.07 -20.88 3.33
CA GLY A 241 9.40 -20.36 1.99
C GLY A 241 8.63 -19.10 1.62
N GLU A 242 8.33 -18.97 0.33
CA GLU A 242 7.68 -17.76 -0.22
C GLU A 242 6.22 -17.62 0.22
N SER A 243 5.69 -16.40 0.10
CA SER A 243 4.27 -16.11 0.37
C SER A 243 3.36 -16.97 -0.51
N GLY A 244 2.28 -17.49 0.08
CA GLY A 244 1.39 -18.47 -0.54
C GLY A 244 1.71 -19.92 -0.17
N ALA A 245 2.63 -20.17 0.77
CA ALA A 245 3.05 -21.50 1.20
C ALA A 245 1.87 -22.35 1.71
N ALA A 246 1.91 -23.66 1.43
CA ALA A 246 0.96 -24.64 1.95
C ALA A 246 1.58 -25.41 3.13
N LEU A 247 1.05 -25.19 4.34
CA LEU A 247 1.58 -25.79 5.58
C LEU A 247 1.01 -27.22 5.85
N GLY A 248 0.06 -27.67 5.03
CA GLY A 248 -0.57 -28.97 5.15
C GLY A 248 -1.57 -29.09 6.29
N GLU A 249 -1.90 -30.34 6.68
CA GLU A 249 -2.85 -30.63 7.75
C GLU A 249 -2.20 -30.51 9.13
N LYS A 250 -2.91 -29.93 10.10
CA LYS A 250 -2.49 -29.71 11.48
C LYS A 250 -3.61 -30.13 12.44
N ASN A 251 -3.27 -30.99 13.38
CA ASN A 251 -4.18 -31.49 14.42
C ASN A 251 -3.84 -30.97 15.83
N GLU A 252 -2.69 -30.29 15.97
CA GLU A 252 -2.22 -29.70 17.22
C GLU A 252 -1.45 -28.40 16.93
N PRO A 253 -1.18 -27.55 17.95
CA PRO A 253 -0.32 -26.38 17.82
C PRO A 253 1.05 -26.75 17.25
N PHE A 254 1.59 -25.92 16.36
CA PHE A 254 2.87 -26.13 15.72
C PHE A 254 3.66 -24.83 15.59
N THR A 255 4.97 -24.94 15.47
CA THR A 255 5.85 -23.77 15.31
C THR A 255 6.05 -23.45 13.82
N LEU A 256 6.01 -22.19 13.50
CA LEU A 256 6.43 -21.61 12.23
C LEU A 256 7.27 -20.39 12.55
N ALA A 257 8.55 -20.41 12.19
CA ALA A 257 9.43 -19.27 12.38
C ALA A 257 9.41 -18.35 11.17
N TYR A 258 9.63 -17.07 11.42
CA TYR A 258 9.79 -16.03 10.42
C TYR A 258 10.67 -14.90 10.93
N THR A 259 11.31 -14.21 9.99
CA THR A 259 12.13 -13.03 10.28
C THR A 259 11.51 -11.82 9.60
N VAL A 260 11.47 -10.69 10.29
CA VAL A 260 11.04 -9.41 9.74
C VAL A 260 12.23 -8.48 9.64
N THR A 261 12.37 -7.82 8.48
CA THR A 261 13.43 -6.84 8.24
C THR A 261 12.82 -5.57 7.67
N ASP A 262 13.44 -4.45 7.98
CA ASP A 262 13.12 -3.15 7.41
C ASP A 262 14.43 -2.47 6.98
N GLY A 263 14.48 -2.00 5.73
CA GLY A 263 15.68 -1.46 5.13
C GLY A 263 16.13 -0.12 5.73
N ASP A 264 15.20 0.62 6.31
CA ASP A 264 15.44 1.91 6.97
C ASP A 264 15.65 1.73 8.48
N GLY A 265 15.41 0.53 9.01
CA GLY A 265 15.52 0.21 10.43
C GLY A 265 14.37 0.73 11.27
N ASP A 266 13.24 1.03 10.64
CA ASP A 266 12.04 1.47 11.36
C ASP A 266 11.45 0.32 12.22
N PRO A 267 10.93 0.63 13.42
CA PRO A 267 10.25 -0.36 14.23
C PRO A 267 8.92 -0.75 13.61
N MET A 268 8.62 -2.05 13.63
CA MET A 268 7.44 -2.60 12.97
C MET A 268 6.36 -3.04 13.96
N THR A 269 5.11 -2.98 13.53
CA THR A 269 3.98 -3.67 14.16
C THR A 269 3.68 -4.93 13.37
N ILE A 270 3.72 -6.09 14.03
CA ILE A 270 3.42 -7.38 13.41
C ILE A 270 2.03 -7.83 13.85
N THR A 271 1.15 -8.09 12.87
CA THR A 271 -0.20 -8.61 13.12
C THR A 271 -0.34 -10.00 12.51
N GLU A 272 -0.67 -10.98 13.35
CA GLU A 272 -0.96 -12.34 12.91
C GLU A 272 -2.48 -12.51 12.75
N LYS A 273 -2.94 -12.77 11.53
CA LYS A 273 -4.36 -12.93 11.20
C LYS A 273 -4.62 -14.33 10.68
N VAL A 274 -5.74 -14.91 11.10
CA VAL A 274 -6.26 -16.15 10.49
C VAL A 274 -7.67 -15.88 9.98
N ASN A 275 -7.91 -16.16 8.71
CA ASN A 275 -9.17 -15.88 8.01
C ASN A 275 -9.63 -14.42 8.16
N GLY A 276 -8.67 -13.48 8.16
CA GLY A 276 -8.91 -12.05 8.32
C GLY A 276 -9.10 -11.58 9.76
N VAL A 277 -9.13 -12.47 10.75
CA VAL A 277 -9.25 -12.13 12.17
C VAL A 277 -7.86 -12.02 12.79
N ALA A 278 -7.52 -10.88 13.38
CA ALA A 278 -6.29 -10.69 14.13
C ALA A 278 -6.32 -11.50 15.43
N LEU A 279 -5.37 -12.39 15.61
CA LEU A 279 -5.24 -13.25 16.78
C LEU A 279 -4.08 -12.85 17.70
N ALA A 280 -3.02 -12.25 17.13
CA ALA A 280 -1.89 -11.74 17.90
C ALA A 280 -1.35 -10.46 17.26
N VAL A 281 -0.84 -9.54 18.08
CA VAL A 281 -0.20 -8.30 17.67
C VAL A 281 1.07 -8.09 18.50
N ARG A 282 2.15 -7.69 17.85
CA ARG A 282 3.41 -7.30 18.49
C ARG A 282 3.81 -5.93 18.00
N GLU A 283 4.04 -5.02 18.90
CA GLU A 283 4.44 -3.65 18.60
C GLU A 283 5.95 -3.45 18.82
N ASN A 284 6.51 -2.46 18.12
CA ASN A 284 7.92 -2.07 18.25
C ASN A 284 8.93 -3.20 17.98
N VAL A 285 8.64 -4.06 17.01
CA VAL A 285 9.54 -5.13 16.59
C VAL A 285 10.70 -4.52 15.79
N ALA A 286 11.94 -4.79 16.23
CA ALA A 286 13.13 -4.27 15.55
C ALA A 286 13.42 -5.04 14.24
N SER A 287 14.04 -4.37 13.27
CA SER A 287 14.53 -5.01 12.05
C SER A 287 15.52 -6.12 12.36
N GLY A 288 15.43 -7.25 11.66
CA GLY A 288 16.24 -8.45 11.84
C GLY A 288 15.78 -9.37 12.97
N THR A 289 14.59 -9.14 13.56
CA THR A 289 14.06 -9.98 14.64
C THR A 289 13.47 -11.26 14.06
N GLU A 290 13.95 -12.41 14.58
CA GLU A 290 13.35 -13.72 14.33
C GLU A 290 12.20 -13.95 15.34
N LEU A 291 11.06 -14.38 14.84
CA LEU A 291 9.81 -14.56 15.57
C LEU A 291 9.20 -15.94 15.30
N THR A 292 8.37 -16.39 16.20
CA THR A 292 7.49 -17.55 16.00
C THR A 292 6.04 -17.08 15.90
N VAL A 293 5.27 -17.65 14.98
CA VAL A 293 3.84 -17.35 14.84
C VAL A 293 3.08 -17.81 16.10
N GLN A 294 2.62 -16.84 16.89
CA GLN A 294 1.96 -17.11 18.18
C GLN A 294 0.61 -17.81 18.01
N CYS A 295 -0.19 -17.37 17.03
CA CYS A 295 -1.52 -17.93 16.82
C CYS A 295 -1.50 -19.42 16.39
N LEU A 296 -0.36 -19.92 15.93
CA LEU A 296 -0.17 -21.33 15.59
C LEU A 296 0.50 -22.12 16.73
N SER A 297 1.40 -21.51 17.48
CA SER A 297 2.21 -22.19 18.51
C SER A 297 1.57 -22.16 19.90
N GLU A 298 0.85 -21.09 20.24
CA GLU A 298 0.18 -20.98 21.52
C GLU A 298 -1.17 -21.69 21.53
N LYS A 299 -1.33 -22.68 22.43
CA LYS A 299 -2.54 -23.50 22.50
C LYS A 299 -3.83 -22.69 22.59
N ALA A 300 -3.83 -21.62 23.40
CA ALA A 300 -5.02 -20.79 23.62
C ALA A 300 -5.45 -20.04 22.35
N LEU A 301 -4.49 -19.58 21.52
CA LEU A 301 -4.75 -18.91 20.25
C LEU A 301 -5.12 -19.93 19.17
N PHE A 302 -4.38 -21.05 19.08
CA PHE A 302 -4.69 -22.10 18.12
C PHE A 302 -6.11 -22.68 18.31
N GLN A 303 -6.60 -22.76 19.54
CA GLN A 303 -7.96 -23.22 19.83
C GLN A 303 -9.05 -22.30 19.25
N GLN A 304 -8.76 -21.01 19.04
CA GLN A 304 -9.72 -20.06 18.45
C GLN A 304 -9.87 -20.25 16.94
N ILE A 305 -8.92 -20.92 16.29
CA ILE A 305 -8.97 -21.20 14.86
C ILE A 305 -9.98 -22.35 14.62
N LEU A 306 -10.84 -22.20 13.63
CA LEU A 306 -11.81 -23.24 13.27
C LEU A 306 -11.17 -24.42 12.54
N ASN A 307 -11.75 -25.62 12.66
CA ASN A 307 -11.39 -26.75 11.82
C ASN A 307 -11.76 -26.44 10.35
N GLY A 308 -11.00 -27.01 9.42
CA GLY A 308 -11.13 -26.80 7.99
C GLY A 308 -9.98 -26.00 7.41
N GLU A 309 -10.15 -25.52 6.20
CA GLU A 309 -9.15 -24.69 5.51
C GLU A 309 -9.04 -23.32 6.15
N ASN A 310 -7.82 -22.87 6.38
CA ASN A 310 -7.49 -21.60 7.00
C ASN A 310 -6.40 -20.89 6.21
N THR A 311 -6.51 -19.56 6.15
CA THR A 311 -5.48 -18.67 5.60
C THR A 311 -4.82 -17.89 6.72
N LEU A 312 -3.52 -18.07 6.88
CA LEU A 312 -2.67 -17.25 7.76
C LEU A 312 -2.18 -16.05 6.96
N VAL A 313 -2.21 -14.88 7.58
CA VAL A 313 -1.56 -13.66 7.09
C VAL A 313 -0.68 -13.12 8.20
N LEU A 314 0.59 -12.91 7.91
CA LEU A 314 1.52 -12.15 8.71
C LEU A 314 1.66 -10.78 8.06
N GLU A 315 1.22 -9.73 8.74
CA GLU A 315 1.34 -8.35 8.28
C GLU A 315 2.42 -7.66 9.10
N ALA A 316 3.42 -7.07 8.42
CA ALA A 316 4.40 -6.19 9.03
C ALA A 316 4.13 -4.75 8.56
N ASP A 317 3.94 -3.83 9.48
CA ASP A 317 3.64 -2.40 9.24
C ASP A 317 4.68 -1.54 9.97
N ASP A 318 5.46 -0.73 9.23
CA ASP A 318 6.45 0.23 9.76
C ASP A 318 5.84 1.61 10.09
N GLY A 319 4.51 1.71 10.01
CA GLY A 319 3.76 2.96 10.19
C GLY A 319 3.59 3.78 8.90
N LYS A 320 4.37 3.53 7.86
CA LYS A 320 4.34 4.21 6.55
C LYS A 320 3.86 3.27 5.43
N THR A 321 4.36 2.05 5.44
CA THR A 321 4.00 0.98 4.49
C THR A 321 3.74 -0.32 5.25
N SER A 322 3.11 -1.29 4.58
CA SER A 322 2.91 -2.62 5.13
C SER A 322 3.17 -3.69 4.07
N THR A 323 3.62 -4.86 4.54
CA THR A 323 3.85 -6.05 3.71
C THR A 323 3.17 -7.25 4.35
N ASP A 324 2.51 -8.06 3.51
CA ASP A 324 1.85 -9.29 3.91
C ASP A 324 2.64 -10.50 3.42
N TRP A 325 2.78 -11.50 4.29
CA TRP A 325 3.18 -12.86 3.94
C TRP A 325 2.01 -13.79 4.27
N THR A 326 1.67 -14.71 3.36
CA THR A 326 0.50 -15.57 3.49
C THR A 326 0.86 -17.04 3.47
N ALA A 327 0.04 -17.87 4.14
CA ALA A 327 0.11 -19.33 4.04
C ALA A 327 -1.28 -19.93 4.22
N THR A 328 -1.45 -21.16 3.75
CA THR A 328 -2.67 -21.95 3.94
C THR A 328 -2.39 -23.20 4.75
N PHE A 329 -3.35 -23.61 5.58
CA PHE A 329 -3.29 -24.87 6.30
C PHE A 329 -4.71 -25.41 6.58
N THR A 330 -4.82 -26.71 6.74
CA THR A 330 -6.07 -27.36 7.15
C THR A 330 -5.96 -27.74 8.62
N LYS A 331 -6.77 -27.12 9.48
CA LYS A 331 -6.87 -27.56 10.87
C LYS A 331 -7.83 -28.74 10.97
N ASN A 332 -7.37 -29.83 11.54
CA ASN A 332 -8.14 -31.07 11.68
C ASN A 332 -8.01 -31.66 13.11
N VAL A 333 -8.42 -30.87 14.09
CA VAL A 333 -8.47 -31.35 15.49
C VAL A 333 -9.66 -32.31 15.64
N THR A 334 -9.36 -33.55 15.95
CA THR A 334 -10.37 -34.61 16.04
C THR A 334 -10.85 -34.85 17.48
N SER A 335 -10.14 -34.36 18.49
CA SER A 335 -10.49 -34.58 19.90
C SER A 335 -10.30 -33.29 20.72
N ALA A 336 -11.20 -33.08 21.66
CA ALA A 336 -11.12 -31.98 22.65
C ALA A 336 -11.37 -32.50 24.05
N VAL A 337 -10.63 -31.93 25.01
CA VAL A 337 -10.80 -32.20 26.43
C VAL A 337 -11.20 -30.90 27.12
N LEU A 338 -12.34 -30.91 27.82
CA LEU A 338 -12.82 -29.80 28.63
C LEU A 338 -12.69 -30.16 30.13
N SER A 339 -12.21 -29.22 30.92
CA SER A 339 -12.12 -29.33 32.41
C SER A 339 -12.33 -27.97 33.02
N LEU A 340 -12.65 -27.92 34.31
CA LEU A 340 -12.62 -26.67 35.06
C LEU A 340 -11.16 -26.18 35.17
N ALA A 341 -10.96 -24.90 34.92
CA ALA A 341 -9.64 -24.25 35.07
C ALA A 341 -9.16 -24.30 36.56
N GLN A 342 -10.11 -24.21 37.49
CA GLN A 342 -9.89 -24.37 38.92
C GLN A 342 -10.90 -25.40 39.49
N PRO A 343 -10.46 -26.38 40.32
CA PRO A 343 -11.36 -27.31 40.97
C PRO A 343 -12.35 -26.58 41.88
N LEU A 344 -13.60 -27.06 41.89
CA LEU A 344 -14.61 -26.60 42.84
C LEU A 344 -14.33 -27.22 44.24
N THR A 345 -14.14 -26.41 45.26
CA THR A 345 -13.94 -26.88 46.66
C THR A 345 -15.26 -27.26 47.28
N ALA A 346 -15.24 -28.28 48.13
CA ALA A 346 -16.37 -28.70 48.97
C ALA A 346 -15.93 -28.83 50.41
N ASP A 347 -16.86 -28.60 51.33
CA ASP A 347 -16.58 -28.68 52.78
C ASP A 347 -16.52 -30.14 53.25
N ASP A 348 -17.29 -31.03 52.62
CA ASP A 348 -17.36 -32.44 52.93
C ASP A 348 -16.88 -33.33 51.76
N THR A 349 -16.59 -34.59 52.07
CA THR A 349 -16.20 -35.62 51.09
C THR A 349 -17.32 -35.81 50.05
N LEU A 350 -17.02 -35.55 48.83
CA LEU A 350 -17.96 -35.76 47.72
C LEU A 350 -18.10 -37.25 47.40
N THR A 351 -19.34 -37.72 47.39
CA THR A 351 -19.68 -39.14 47.18
C THR A 351 -20.32 -39.42 45.84
N VAL A 352 -20.96 -38.41 45.24
CA VAL A 352 -21.66 -38.51 43.94
C VAL A 352 -21.44 -37.23 43.15
N ALA A 353 -21.52 -37.37 41.83
CA ALA A 353 -21.60 -36.24 40.90
C ALA A 353 -22.54 -36.61 39.73
N ALA A 354 -23.30 -35.63 39.28
CA ALA A 354 -24.09 -35.74 38.08
C ALA A 354 -23.82 -34.52 37.20
N LEU A 355 -23.44 -34.75 35.93
CA LEU A 355 -23.23 -33.70 34.92
C LEU A 355 -24.30 -33.78 33.85
N THR A 356 -24.73 -32.61 33.38
CA THR A 356 -25.53 -32.43 32.18
C THR A 356 -24.68 -31.70 31.16
N LEU A 357 -24.58 -32.24 29.98
CA LEU A 357 -23.90 -31.65 28.83
C LEU A 357 -24.97 -31.28 27.79
N GLU A 358 -24.99 -30.05 27.34
CA GLU A 358 -25.82 -29.61 26.23
C GLU A 358 -24.95 -29.31 25.01
N GLY A 359 -25.44 -29.63 23.80
CA GLY A 359 -24.66 -29.42 22.59
C GLY A 359 -25.21 -30.21 21.41
N SER A 360 -24.33 -30.65 20.54
CA SER A 360 -24.65 -31.57 19.44
C SER A 360 -23.74 -32.79 19.54
N PHE A 361 -24.35 -33.96 19.61
CA PHE A 361 -23.63 -35.23 19.81
C PHE A 361 -23.98 -36.21 18.68
N PRO A 362 -23.33 -36.12 17.50
CA PRO A 362 -23.48 -37.08 16.40
C PRO A 362 -23.35 -38.52 16.89
N ALA A 363 -24.03 -39.44 16.22
CA ALA A 363 -24.14 -40.84 16.69
C ALA A 363 -22.78 -41.54 16.85
N ASP A 364 -21.83 -41.27 15.95
CA ASP A 364 -20.48 -41.85 15.94
C ASP A 364 -19.44 -41.06 16.77
N LEU A 365 -19.82 -39.93 17.37
CA LEU A 365 -18.94 -39.18 18.27
C LEU A 365 -18.66 -40.01 19.52
N SER A 366 -17.41 -40.12 19.92
CA SER A 366 -17.02 -40.70 21.21
C SER A 366 -17.09 -39.62 22.30
N LEU A 367 -17.73 -39.95 23.43
CA LEU A 367 -17.82 -39.10 24.62
C LEU A 367 -17.35 -39.91 25.85
N THR A 368 -16.33 -39.41 26.51
CA THR A 368 -15.89 -39.95 27.79
C THR A 368 -15.93 -38.85 28.89
N VAL A 369 -16.29 -39.23 30.08
CA VAL A 369 -16.33 -38.34 31.22
C VAL A 369 -15.53 -38.96 32.36
N GLU A 370 -14.49 -38.29 32.80
CA GLU A 370 -13.72 -38.64 34.00
C GLU A 370 -13.99 -37.59 35.09
N LEU A 371 -14.19 -38.02 36.30
CA LEU A 371 -14.51 -37.16 37.43
C LEU A 371 -13.51 -37.38 38.57
N SER A 372 -13.20 -36.31 39.30
CA SER A 372 -12.36 -36.38 40.48
C SER A 372 -13.02 -35.64 41.64
N ASN A 373 -13.02 -36.27 42.85
CA ASN A 373 -13.48 -35.68 44.08
C ASN A 373 -12.34 -35.18 44.99
N ASN A 374 -11.08 -35.39 44.55
CA ASN A 374 -9.87 -34.94 45.24
C ASN A 374 -8.95 -34.13 44.30
N ALA A 375 -9.55 -33.32 43.46
CA ALA A 375 -8.87 -32.65 42.38
C ALA A 375 -7.78 -31.61 42.77
N ARG A 376 -7.62 -31.32 44.10
CA ARG A 376 -6.55 -30.48 44.64
C ARG A 376 -5.35 -31.26 45.13
N ASP A 377 -5.44 -32.57 45.21
CA ASP A 377 -4.30 -33.40 45.62
C ASP A 377 -3.18 -33.36 44.57
N ASP A 378 -1.93 -33.63 44.99
CA ASP A 378 -0.79 -33.62 44.06
C ASP A 378 -0.91 -34.69 42.98
N ALA A 379 -1.61 -35.78 43.27
CA ALA A 379 -1.98 -36.84 42.34
C ALA A 379 -3.50 -37.09 42.45
N PRO A 380 -4.35 -36.31 41.76
CA PRO A 380 -5.79 -36.51 41.82
C PRO A 380 -6.19 -37.86 41.24
N MET A 381 -7.13 -38.52 41.89
CA MET A 381 -7.73 -39.73 41.35
C MET A 381 -8.84 -39.36 40.38
N TRP A 382 -8.73 -39.87 39.14
CA TRP A 382 -9.74 -39.70 38.11
C TRP A 382 -10.50 -40.99 37.91
N GLU A 383 -11.81 -40.92 38.02
CA GLU A 383 -12.70 -42.08 37.89
C GLU A 383 -13.53 -41.92 36.64
N ASN A 384 -13.55 -42.97 35.78
CA ASN A 384 -14.36 -42.99 34.55
C ASN A 384 -15.84 -43.09 34.92
N CYS A 385 -16.65 -42.18 34.39
CA CYS A 385 -18.09 -42.28 34.48
C CYS A 385 -18.59 -43.33 33.49
N THR A 386 -19.17 -44.42 34.01
CA THR A 386 -19.69 -45.53 33.20
C THR A 386 -21.17 -45.41 32.90
N ASP A 387 -21.91 -44.59 33.64
CA ASP A 387 -23.33 -44.30 33.42
C ASP A 387 -23.46 -42.97 32.65
N ILE A 388 -23.34 -43.04 31.31
CA ILE A 388 -23.52 -41.91 30.42
C ILE A 388 -24.71 -42.20 29.52
N GLN A 389 -25.77 -41.40 29.68
CA GLN A 389 -26.94 -41.44 28.81
C GLN A 389 -26.83 -40.30 27.80
N ARG A 390 -26.70 -40.63 26.52
CA ARG A 390 -26.49 -39.65 25.44
C ARG A 390 -27.63 -39.67 24.41
N GLY A 391 -28.21 -38.49 24.17
CA GLY A 391 -29.07 -38.19 23.02
C GLY A 391 -28.33 -37.26 22.04
N GLU A 392 -29.04 -36.79 21.03
CA GLU A 392 -28.45 -35.93 19.98
C GLU A 392 -28.08 -34.52 20.46
N SER A 393 -28.80 -33.98 21.46
CA SER A 393 -28.62 -32.63 21.97
C SER A 393 -28.21 -32.54 23.46
N ARG A 394 -28.28 -33.64 24.19
CA ARG A 394 -27.93 -33.71 25.58
C ARG A 394 -27.25 -35.02 25.96
N ALA A 395 -26.34 -34.95 26.93
CA ALA A 395 -25.81 -36.12 27.58
C ALA A 395 -25.85 -35.93 29.11
N PHE A 396 -26.15 -37.01 29.81
CA PHE A 396 -26.16 -37.05 31.28
C PHE A 396 -25.12 -38.06 31.72
N ALA A 397 -24.26 -37.65 32.65
CA ALA A 397 -23.24 -38.51 33.24
C ALA A 397 -23.49 -38.51 34.75
N HIS A 398 -23.72 -39.69 35.31
CA HIS A 398 -23.86 -39.87 36.75
C HIS A 398 -22.77 -40.80 37.27
N HIS A 399 -22.16 -40.44 38.41
CA HIS A 399 -21.08 -41.20 39.00
C HIS A 399 -21.11 -41.20 40.51
N ALA A 400 -20.93 -42.38 41.13
CA ALA A 400 -20.69 -42.54 42.57
C ALA A 400 -19.18 -42.79 42.76
N PHE A 401 -18.53 -41.92 43.51
CA PHE A 401 -17.10 -41.99 43.75
C PHE A 401 -16.70 -43.20 44.62
N THR A 402 -15.70 -43.91 44.14
CA THR A 402 -15.03 -44.97 44.91
C THR A 402 -13.95 -44.41 45.81
N ASN A 403 -13.30 -43.34 45.42
CA ASN A 403 -12.33 -42.63 46.23
C ASN A 403 -12.99 -41.95 47.45
N LYS A 404 -12.41 -42.20 48.60
CA LYS A 404 -12.89 -41.67 49.92
C LYS A 404 -11.88 -40.73 50.59
N THR A 405 -10.80 -40.40 49.90
CA THR A 405 -9.70 -39.62 50.46
C THR A 405 -9.43 -38.36 49.66
N ALA A 406 -9.17 -37.26 50.34
CA ALA A 406 -8.77 -36.00 49.77
C ALA A 406 -7.76 -35.30 50.70
N ALA A 407 -6.46 -35.51 50.46
CA ALA A 407 -5.38 -35.07 51.34
C ALA A 407 -5.32 -33.54 51.47
N LYS A 408 -5.72 -32.81 50.42
CA LYS A 408 -5.78 -31.34 50.39
C LYS A 408 -7.19 -30.77 50.42
N GLY A 409 -8.14 -31.58 50.97
CA GLY A 409 -9.55 -31.25 51.08
C GLY A 409 -10.35 -31.65 49.84
N ALA A 410 -11.66 -31.89 50.04
CA ALA A 410 -12.55 -32.29 48.98
C ALA A 410 -12.62 -31.21 47.89
N ALA A 411 -12.48 -31.63 46.63
CA ALA A 411 -12.54 -30.73 45.49
C ALA A 411 -12.92 -31.48 44.20
N PHE A 412 -13.87 -30.95 43.48
CA PHE A 412 -14.41 -31.54 42.29
C PHE A 412 -13.75 -30.94 41.05
N ASN A 413 -13.45 -31.81 40.08
CA ASN A 413 -13.17 -31.44 38.68
C ASN A 413 -13.66 -32.53 37.75
N TYR A 414 -13.79 -32.21 36.48
CA TYR A 414 -14.15 -33.15 35.43
C TYR A 414 -13.18 -33.04 34.26
N LYS A 415 -13.05 -34.13 33.49
CA LYS A 415 -12.52 -34.14 32.14
C LYS A 415 -13.59 -34.73 31.23
N VAL A 416 -14.14 -33.88 30.37
CA VAL A 416 -15.07 -34.31 29.31
C VAL A 416 -14.27 -34.35 28.01
N THR A 417 -14.04 -35.57 27.50
CA THR A 417 -13.35 -35.77 26.24
C THR A 417 -14.36 -36.11 25.17
N ILE A 418 -14.36 -35.32 24.10
CA ILE A 418 -15.12 -35.60 22.87
C ILE A 418 -14.16 -35.90 21.74
N THR A 419 -14.43 -36.96 20.98
CA THR A 419 -13.65 -37.34 19.80
C THR A 419 -14.59 -37.55 18.63
N ARG A 420 -14.29 -36.88 17.52
CA ARG A 420 -15.05 -36.98 16.26
C ARG A 420 -14.97 -38.42 15.71
N GLY A 421 -16.10 -38.94 15.26
CA GLY A 421 -16.16 -40.23 14.63
C GLY A 421 -15.73 -40.27 13.16
N GLU A 422 -15.84 -41.41 12.55
CA GLU A 422 -15.41 -41.70 11.16
C GLU A 422 -16.22 -40.90 10.10
N SER A 423 -17.45 -40.50 10.43
CA SER A 423 -18.26 -39.67 9.53
C SER A 423 -17.66 -38.29 9.28
N GLY A 424 -16.71 -37.86 10.12
CA GLY A 424 -16.13 -36.54 10.06
C GLY A 424 -17.04 -35.43 10.59
N VAL A 425 -18.26 -35.73 11.00
CA VAL A 425 -19.18 -34.76 11.60
C VAL A 425 -18.73 -34.44 13.02
N GLY A 426 -18.36 -33.19 13.27
CA GLY A 426 -17.96 -32.70 14.60
C GLY A 426 -19.17 -32.47 15.50
N GLY A 427 -19.00 -32.77 16.80
CA GLY A 427 -19.93 -32.33 17.84
C GLY A 427 -19.52 -30.99 18.45
N ASN A 428 -20.39 -30.46 19.28
CA ASN A 428 -20.08 -29.31 20.13
C ASN A 428 -20.67 -29.48 21.53
N ILE A 429 -20.09 -28.79 22.49
CA ILE A 429 -20.66 -28.61 23.84
C ILE A 429 -20.88 -27.13 24.04
N THR A 430 -22.13 -26.74 24.31
CA THR A 430 -22.53 -25.36 24.54
C THR A 430 -22.69 -25.05 26.04
N MET A 431 -22.97 -26.07 26.86
CA MET A 431 -23.11 -25.91 28.28
C MET A 431 -22.67 -27.20 29.00
N ILE A 432 -22.01 -27.03 30.14
CA ILE A 432 -21.81 -28.11 31.14
C ILE A 432 -22.35 -27.58 32.48
N GLY A 433 -23.32 -28.28 33.02
CA GLY A 433 -23.89 -28.02 34.33
C GLY A 433 -23.91 -29.29 35.16
N GLY A 434 -24.08 -29.18 36.47
CA GLY A 434 -24.13 -30.38 37.28
C GLY A 434 -24.42 -30.14 38.75
N VAL A 435 -24.51 -31.26 39.48
CA VAL A 435 -24.68 -31.29 40.95
C VAL A 435 -23.62 -32.23 41.50
N ILE A 436 -23.02 -31.84 42.62
CA ILE A 436 -22.05 -32.63 43.36
C ILE A 436 -22.56 -32.75 44.81
N GLY A 437 -22.37 -33.92 45.47
CA GLY A 437 -22.82 -34.17 46.82
C GLY A 437 -22.13 -35.35 47.51
#